data_9e80a2bef857c4c7807b8d41ce577595
#
_entry.id   9e80a2bef857c4c7807b8d41ce577595
#
_cell.length_a   1.000
_cell.length_b   1.000
_cell.length_c   1.000
_cell.angle_alpha   90.00
_cell.angle_beta   90.00
_cell.angle_gamma   90.00
#
_symmetry.space_group_name_H-M   'P 1'
#
loop_
_entity.id
_entity.type
_entity.pdbx_description
1 polymer ?
#
loop_
_entity_poly.entity_id
_entity_poly.type
_entity_poly.pdbx_seq_one_letter_code
_entity_poly.pdbx_strand_id
1 'polypeptide(L)'
;MKKWFQKGLALTMAMSLFAVTLTGCGAKKEASSDGGFSVTFGEPTNVENKENLQHFYDRLNSLTDVTITYDLLSAGDGADALKLRFASGDYPEVIMGNFLQTSDVSKYAANGILLPLDEYINETDTPNIYKFFEDYPKSKAANYLPDGHMYSLPQFVEYEPQYLENTIFINKTWLDKLNLEIPKTMDDLLKVLRAFKTGDPNGNGQADEIGMSFLEKSGYQYPEALLSCWGVAAKSGAFDSYCTVKGGKVSFAPMMEEWKKMIKYYNTLYSEGLLDMECFTHNNETFNSKMQADTSKIGVIWSQTCPMKNKDEYIAIEPLVAEEGVKPVWHIHPGIIGNRNVFSITNKCQNPKAVMQWVDKMFTLENSLQNMYGEIDTTIKKNDDGTFSWIDPPAGKTQAGFQAENRMLSWVACIRAENIGTKIEMSDLWKQQGSQFELYKDFIDQEPWPRPYYSVEEANRISELTTDIFKLVDEKKAKWITGAEDVDKDWESYKQSLENMGISELMEINQKAYDRYIEKMPK
;
A
#
# COMPACT_ATOMS: atom_id res chain seq x y z
N MET A 1 34.45 56.42 -13.46
CA MET A 1 34.25 57.88 -13.55
C MET A 1 32.82 58.18 -13.08
N LYS A 2 32.75 59.06 -12.00
CA LYS A 2 31.63 59.96 -11.63
C LYS A 2 30.25 59.30 -11.40
N LYS A 3 29.78 59.12 -10.15
CA LYS A 3 29.25 60.09 -9.15
C LYS A 3 28.11 60.95 -9.71
N TRP A 4 27.01 60.93 -8.96
CA TRP A 4 26.06 62.01 -8.61
C TRP A 4 24.61 61.53 -8.74
N PHE A 5 23.59 61.81 -7.91
CA PHE A 5 23.43 62.62 -6.70
C PHE A 5 22.18 62.16 -5.95
N GLN A 6 22.22 62.26 -4.65
CA GLN A 6 21.07 62.25 -3.73
C GLN A 6 20.17 63.48 -3.99
N LYS A 7 18.89 63.30 -3.92
CA LYS A 7 17.98 64.29 -3.32
C LYS A 7 16.74 63.62 -2.81
N GLY A 8 16.53 63.78 -1.52
CA GLY A 8 15.34 63.36 -0.82
C GLY A 8 14.15 64.25 -1.10
N LEU A 9 12.99 63.69 -0.95
CA LEU A 9 11.77 64.44 -0.71
C LEU A 9 10.94 63.69 0.33
N ALA A 10 10.88 64.27 1.48
CA ALA A 10 9.90 63.91 2.52
C ALA A 10 8.51 64.28 2.01
N LEU A 11 7.57 63.35 1.98
CA LEU A 11 6.16 63.67 1.83
C LEU A 11 5.36 62.97 2.93
N THR A 12 4.71 63.78 3.69
CA THR A 12 3.82 63.57 4.81
C THR A 12 2.82 62.45 4.57
N MET A 13 2.79 61.54 5.53
CA MET A 13 1.83 60.47 5.70
C MET A 13 0.48 61.05 6.16
N ALA A 14 -0.51 60.99 5.30
CA ALA A 14 -1.92 61.10 5.69
C ALA A 14 -2.45 59.67 5.94
N MET A 15 -2.64 59.35 7.21
CA MET A 15 -3.36 58.13 7.65
C MET A 15 -4.83 58.27 7.25
N SER A 16 -5.24 57.60 6.19
CA SER A 16 -6.63 57.23 5.95
C SER A 16 -6.82 55.78 6.36
N LEU A 17 -7.41 55.59 7.53
CA LEU A 17 -7.97 54.31 7.96
C LEU A 17 -9.06 53.88 6.97
N PHE A 18 -8.72 53.03 6.02
CA PHE A 18 -9.71 52.22 5.38
C PHE A 18 -9.90 50.96 6.22
N ALA A 19 -10.97 50.96 7.03
CA ALA A 19 -11.49 49.76 7.62
C ALA A 19 -12.05 48.89 6.47
N VAL A 20 -11.19 48.03 5.88
CA VAL A 20 -11.64 46.91 5.09
C VAL A 20 -12.21 45.89 6.06
N THR A 21 -13.52 45.91 6.24
CA THR A 21 -14.26 44.77 6.79
C THR A 21 -14.03 43.59 5.86
N LEU A 22 -13.02 42.77 6.19
CA LEU A 22 -12.93 41.39 5.71
C LEU A 22 -14.14 40.63 6.27
N THR A 23 -15.26 40.69 5.56
CA THR A 23 -16.27 39.66 5.67
C THR A 23 -15.67 38.41 5.02
N GLY A 24 -14.81 37.73 5.78
CA GLY A 24 -14.50 36.33 5.56
C GLY A 24 -15.80 35.58 5.80
N CYS A 25 -16.47 35.17 4.74
CA CYS A 25 -17.49 34.14 4.80
C CYS A 25 -16.84 32.79 5.21
N GLY A 26 -16.45 32.70 6.47
CA GLY A 26 -16.45 31.46 7.21
C GLY A 26 -17.90 31.24 7.62
N ALA A 27 -18.72 30.66 6.78
CA ALA A 27 -19.98 30.13 7.20
C ALA A 27 -19.68 29.11 8.30
N LYS A 28 -19.91 29.46 9.57
CA LYS A 28 -20.13 28.47 10.61
C LYS A 28 -21.26 27.61 10.08
N LYS A 29 -20.95 26.37 9.68
CA LYS A 29 -21.98 25.36 9.43
C LYS A 29 -22.75 25.25 10.74
N GLU A 30 -23.98 25.74 10.75
CA GLU A 30 -24.91 25.45 11.84
C GLU A 30 -25.07 23.92 11.87
N ALA A 31 -24.93 23.32 13.05
CA ALA A 31 -25.23 21.91 13.24
C ALA A 31 -26.66 21.67 12.71
N SER A 32 -26.83 20.71 11.83
CA SER A 32 -28.14 20.38 11.28
C SER A 32 -29.08 20.01 12.43
N SER A 33 -30.29 20.54 12.41
CA SER A 33 -31.31 20.32 13.47
C SER A 33 -31.74 18.84 13.56
N ASP A 34 -31.35 18.01 12.59
CA ASP A 34 -31.67 16.59 12.48
C ASP A 34 -30.55 15.66 12.97
N GLY A 35 -29.44 16.21 13.53
CA GLY A 35 -28.29 15.44 13.96
C GLY A 35 -27.37 14.97 12.83
N GLY A 36 -27.39 15.67 11.70
CA GLY A 36 -26.54 15.40 10.55
C GLY A 36 -25.04 15.54 10.83
N PHE A 37 -24.21 15.03 9.91
CA PHE A 37 -22.74 15.01 10.04
C PHE A 37 -22.05 15.29 8.70
N SER A 38 -20.75 15.60 8.80
CA SER A 38 -19.88 15.81 7.63
C SER A 38 -18.92 14.63 7.44
N VAL A 39 -18.75 14.19 6.18
CA VAL A 39 -17.85 13.11 5.80
C VAL A 39 -16.80 13.64 4.84
N THR A 40 -15.54 13.39 5.15
CA THR A 40 -14.39 13.69 4.28
C THR A 40 -13.86 12.40 3.70
N PHE A 41 -13.71 12.32 2.38
CA PHE A 41 -13.16 11.15 1.67
C PHE A 41 -12.45 11.55 0.37
N GLY A 42 -11.78 10.59 -0.29
CA GLY A 42 -11.01 10.85 -1.49
C GLY A 42 -11.87 11.01 -2.74
N GLU A 43 -11.55 12.01 -3.54
CA GLU A 43 -12.12 12.17 -4.87
C GLU A 43 -11.71 11.02 -5.82
N PRO A 44 -12.49 10.70 -6.84
CA PRO A 44 -12.10 9.75 -7.87
C PRO A 44 -10.89 10.27 -8.67
N THR A 45 -10.12 9.36 -9.27
CA THR A 45 -8.97 9.72 -10.11
C THR A 45 -9.36 10.51 -11.36
N ASN A 46 -10.62 10.46 -11.77
CA ASN A 46 -11.18 11.27 -12.85
C ASN A 46 -12.36 12.11 -12.36
N VAL A 47 -12.07 13.36 -11.96
CA VAL A 47 -13.05 14.33 -11.42
C VAL A 47 -14.06 14.85 -12.47
N GLU A 48 -13.90 14.52 -13.75
CA GLU A 48 -14.80 15.01 -14.80
C GLU A 48 -16.17 14.30 -14.78
N ASN A 49 -16.26 13.14 -14.12
CA ASN A 49 -17.49 12.35 -14.07
C ASN A 49 -18.40 12.75 -12.89
N LYS A 50 -18.98 13.94 -12.98
CA LYS A 50 -19.88 14.49 -11.95
C LYS A 50 -21.14 13.67 -11.72
N GLU A 51 -21.59 12.92 -12.73
CA GLU A 51 -22.80 12.09 -12.64
C GLU A 51 -22.56 10.90 -11.69
N ASN A 52 -21.43 10.24 -11.79
CA ASN A 52 -21.06 9.14 -10.87
C ASN A 52 -20.90 9.62 -9.43
N LEU A 53 -20.43 10.84 -9.23
CA LEU A 53 -20.35 11.47 -7.91
C LEU A 53 -21.75 11.62 -7.30
N GLN A 54 -22.74 12.05 -8.09
CA GLN A 54 -24.10 12.23 -7.62
C GLN A 54 -24.74 10.89 -7.26
N HIS A 55 -24.57 9.84 -8.08
CA HIS A 55 -25.03 8.49 -7.77
C HIS A 55 -24.46 7.96 -6.45
N PHE A 56 -23.16 8.18 -6.23
CA PHE A 56 -22.50 7.81 -4.99
C PHE A 56 -23.10 8.54 -3.77
N TYR A 57 -23.32 9.86 -3.87
CA TYR A 57 -23.96 10.64 -2.80
C TYR A 57 -25.40 10.19 -2.55
N ASP A 58 -26.19 9.96 -3.59
CA ASP A 58 -27.57 9.51 -3.48
C ASP A 58 -27.65 8.16 -2.76
N ARG A 59 -26.74 7.23 -3.08
CA ARG A 59 -26.66 5.96 -2.37
C ARG A 59 -26.29 6.14 -0.91
N LEU A 60 -25.25 6.90 -0.59
CA LEU A 60 -24.82 7.12 0.80
C LEU A 60 -25.91 7.81 1.62
N ASN A 61 -26.62 8.78 1.03
CA ASN A 61 -27.77 9.46 1.66
C ASN A 61 -28.92 8.49 1.91
N SER A 62 -29.16 7.53 1.02
CA SER A 62 -30.22 6.52 1.20
C SER A 62 -29.96 5.56 2.37
N LEU A 63 -28.76 5.53 2.90
CA LEU A 63 -28.40 4.67 4.03
C LEU A 63 -28.74 5.28 5.41
N THR A 64 -29.25 6.51 5.46
CA THR A 64 -29.56 7.19 6.72
C THR A 64 -30.69 8.19 6.52
N ASP A 65 -31.37 8.55 7.62
CA ASP A 65 -32.43 9.58 7.64
C ASP A 65 -31.89 10.97 8.04
N VAL A 66 -30.57 11.07 8.37
CA VAL A 66 -29.96 12.35 8.74
C VAL A 66 -29.19 12.96 7.56
N THR A 67 -29.05 14.27 7.56
CA THR A 67 -28.36 15.01 6.49
C THR A 67 -26.85 14.74 6.53
N ILE A 68 -26.25 14.37 5.38
CA ILE A 68 -24.81 14.22 5.23
C ILE A 68 -24.27 15.37 4.38
N THR A 69 -23.19 15.99 4.81
CA THR A 69 -22.41 16.91 3.99
C THR A 69 -21.07 16.28 3.62
N TYR A 70 -20.67 16.47 2.37
CA TYR A 70 -19.48 15.83 1.81
C TYR A 70 -18.36 16.83 1.58
N ASP A 71 -17.15 16.39 1.87
CA ASP A 71 -15.91 17.13 1.65
C ASP A 71 -14.90 16.20 0.99
N LEU A 72 -14.26 16.65 -0.09
CA LEU A 72 -13.39 15.83 -0.91
C LEU A 72 -11.93 16.17 -0.68
N LEU A 73 -11.10 15.14 -0.58
CA LEU A 73 -9.65 15.23 -0.58
C LEU A 73 -9.12 14.79 -1.94
N SER A 74 -8.13 15.50 -2.46
CA SER A 74 -7.43 15.11 -3.67
C SER A 74 -6.81 13.72 -3.54
N ALA A 75 -6.88 12.93 -4.60
CA ALA A 75 -6.29 11.59 -4.64
C ALA A 75 -4.76 11.61 -4.47
N GLY A 76 -4.09 12.74 -4.85
CA GLY A 76 -2.62 12.86 -4.82
C GLY A 76 -2.07 13.35 -3.49
N ASP A 77 -2.61 14.44 -2.95
CA ASP A 77 -2.09 15.16 -1.78
C ASP A 77 -3.07 15.22 -0.60
N GLY A 78 -4.20 14.51 -0.69
CA GLY A 78 -5.26 14.53 0.31
C GLY A 78 -4.80 14.13 1.72
N ALA A 79 -3.88 13.18 1.85
CA ALA A 79 -3.33 12.78 3.14
C ALA A 79 -2.53 13.93 3.80
N ASP A 80 -1.76 14.68 3.04
CA ASP A 80 -0.98 15.81 3.56
C ASP A 80 -1.90 17.00 3.86
N ALA A 81 -2.90 17.26 3.02
CA ALA A 81 -3.93 18.26 3.29
C ALA A 81 -4.70 17.94 4.59
N LEU A 82 -5.03 16.67 4.82
CA LEU A 82 -5.68 16.22 6.05
C LEU A 82 -4.79 16.44 7.29
N LYS A 83 -3.48 16.14 7.20
CA LYS A 83 -2.51 16.41 8.29
C LYS A 83 -2.45 17.90 8.64
N LEU A 84 -2.47 18.79 7.64
CA LEU A 84 -2.52 20.23 7.87
C LEU A 84 -3.82 20.66 8.59
N ARG A 85 -4.96 20.07 8.24
CA ARG A 85 -6.24 20.30 8.92
C ARG A 85 -6.19 19.83 10.38
N PHE A 86 -5.58 18.69 10.66
CA PHE A 86 -5.36 18.25 12.04
C PHE A 86 -4.46 19.22 12.82
N ALA A 87 -3.38 19.69 12.21
CA ALA A 87 -2.45 20.63 12.84
C ALA A 87 -3.10 22.00 13.15
N SER A 88 -4.01 22.48 12.28
CA SER A 88 -4.73 23.74 12.47
C SER A 88 -5.95 23.63 13.41
N GLY A 89 -6.35 22.40 13.77
CA GLY A 89 -7.56 22.13 14.54
C GLY A 89 -8.85 22.19 13.72
N ASP A 90 -8.78 22.32 12.40
CA ASP A 90 -9.93 22.33 11.48
C ASP A 90 -10.12 20.96 10.80
N TYR A 91 -10.09 19.89 11.58
CA TYR A 91 -10.28 18.52 11.08
C TYR A 91 -11.77 18.15 10.98
N PRO A 92 -12.12 17.19 10.09
CA PRO A 92 -13.51 16.79 9.84
C PRO A 92 -14.12 15.96 10.98
N GLU A 93 -15.46 15.78 10.94
CA GLU A 93 -16.18 14.91 11.87
C GLU A 93 -15.94 13.42 11.57
N VAL A 94 -15.97 13.05 10.28
CA VAL A 94 -15.79 11.67 9.81
C VAL A 94 -14.74 11.65 8.69
N ILE A 95 -13.84 10.70 8.76
CA ILE A 95 -12.83 10.43 7.75
C ILE A 95 -13.11 9.06 7.15
N MET A 96 -13.25 9.00 5.83
CA MET A 96 -13.49 7.76 5.09
C MET A 96 -12.49 7.65 3.93
N GLY A 97 -11.71 6.55 3.90
CA GLY A 97 -10.63 6.33 2.95
C GLY A 97 -9.29 6.10 3.63
N ASN A 98 -8.27 5.72 2.85
CA ASN A 98 -6.95 5.35 3.36
C ASN A 98 -6.03 6.59 3.52
N PHE A 99 -6.44 7.58 4.31
CA PHE A 99 -5.70 8.83 4.53
C PHE A 99 -4.89 8.86 5.83
N LEU A 100 -5.25 8.03 6.81
CA LEU A 100 -4.56 7.97 8.09
C LEU A 100 -3.59 6.77 8.10
N GLN A 101 -2.32 7.06 8.36
CA GLN A 101 -1.35 6.00 8.64
C GLN A 101 -1.55 5.45 10.06
N THR A 102 -1.01 4.28 10.33
CA THR A 102 -1.09 3.65 11.68
C THR A 102 -0.57 4.58 12.78
N SER A 103 0.53 5.30 12.52
CA SER A 103 1.08 6.30 13.43
C SER A 103 0.16 7.52 13.65
N ASP A 104 -0.57 7.94 12.60
CA ASP A 104 -1.53 9.05 12.71
C ASP A 104 -2.69 8.65 13.62
N VAL A 105 -3.23 7.44 13.46
CA VAL A 105 -4.31 6.91 14.30
C VAL A 105 -3.87 6.86 15.76
N SER A 106 -2.69 6.29 16.06
CA SER A 106 -2.14 6.23 17.42
C SER A 106 -2.00 7.63 18.02
N LYS A 107 -1.44 8.57 17.26
CA LYS A 107 -1.23 9.97 17.69
C LYS A 107 -2.55 10.69 17.98
N TYR A 108 -3.52 10.60 17.07
CA TYR A 108 -4.78 11.31 17.21
C TYR A 108 -5.70 10.67 18.26
N ALA A 109 -5.64 9.36 18.44
CA ALA A 109 -6.30 8.65 19.54
C ALA A 109 -5.78 9.10 20.89
N ALA A 110 -4.46 9.09 21.10
CA ALA A 110 -3.84 9.51 22.37
C ALA A 110 -4.12 10.99 22.72
N ASN A 111 -4.32 11.85 21.71
CA ASN A 111 -4.72 13.24 21.90
C ASN A 111 -6.24 13.44 22.09
N GLY A 112 -7.03 12.37 22.15
CA GLY A 112 -8.48 12.43 22.29
C GLY A 112 -9.20 13.08 21.09
N ILE A 113 -8.56 13.08 19.93
CA ILE A 113 -9.15 13.61 18.69
C ILE A 113 -10.01 12.56 18.01
N LEU A 114 -9.56 11.29 17.93
CA LEU A 114 -10.37 10.19 17.45
C LEU A 114 -11.20 9.60 18.59
N LEU A 115 -12.40 9.14 18.26
CA LEU A 115 -13.30 8.48 19.21
C LEU A 115 -13.08 6.96 19.18
N PRO A 116 -13.18 6.27 20.34
CA PRO A 116 -13.15 4.81 20.39
C PRO A 116 -14.43 4.24 19.76
N LEU A 117 -14.27 3.51 18.66
CA LEU A 117 -15.40 2.99 17.87
C LEU A 117 -15.99 1.71 18.46
N ASP A 118 -15.21 0.96 19.21
CA ASP A 118 -15.63 -0.28 19.87
C ASP A 118 -16.78 -0.05 20.86
N GLU A 119 -16.94 1.15 21.42
CA GLU A 119 -18.06 1.52 22.28
C GLU A 119 -19.42 1.54 21.56
N TYR A 120 -19.40 1.69 20.22
CA TYR A 120 -20.60 1.76 19.37
C TYR A 120 -20.88 0.45 18.62
N ILE A 121 -20.01 -0.58 18.75
CA ILE A 121 -20.17 -1.84 18.03
C ILE A 121 -20.99 -2.81 18.88
N ASN A 122 -22.21 -3.08 18.45
CA ASN A 122 -23.11 -4.02 19.12
C ASN A 122 -24.13 -4.62 18.14
N GLU A 123 -24.76 -5.72 18.54
CA GLU A 123 -25.69 -6.50 17.73
C GLU A 123 -26.93 -5.71 17.28
N THR A 124 -27.35 -4.71 18.04
CA THR A 124 -28.59 -3.94 17.77
C THR A 124 -28.36 -2.77 16.83
N ASP A 125 -27.31 -1.96 17.09
CA ASP A 125 -27.06 -0.71 16.38
C ASP A 125 -26.17 -0.87 15.15
N THR A 126 -25.24 -1.85 15.19
CA THR A 126 -24.24 -2.09 14.15
C THR A 126 -24.09 -3.58 13.85
N PRO A 127 -25.18 -4.28 13.46
CA PRO A 127 -25.22 -5.73 13.35
C PRO A 127 -24.22 -6.29 12.31
N ASN A 128 -23.94 -5.58 11.21
CA ASN A 128 -23.02 -6.05 10.17
C ASN A 128 -21.55 -5.98 10.64
N ILE A 129 -21.14 -4.88 11.28
CA ILE A 129 -19.81 -4.71 11.86
C ILE A 129 -19.63 -5.66 13.05
N TYR A 130 -20.63 -5.79 13.92
CA TYR A 130 -20.62 -6.72 15.04
C TYR A 130 -20.39 -8.15 14.53
N LYS A 131 -21.21 -8.61 13.58
CA LYS A 131 -21.07 -9.94 12.98
C LYS A 131 -19.73 -10.11 12.27
N PHE A 132 -19.24 -9.09 11.57
CA PHE A 132 -17.92 -9.14 10.95
C PHE A 132 -16.82 -9.45 11.98
N PHE A 133 -16.80 -8.76 13.11
CA PHE A 133 -15.77 -8.97 14.12
C PHE A 133 -15.95 -10.28 14.93
N GLU A 134 -17.18 -10.80 15.02
CA GLU A 134 -17.41 -12.13 15.60
C GLU A 134 -16.91 -13.24 14.65
N ASP A 135 -17.15 -13.11 13.36
CA ASP A 135 -16.71 -14.07 12.34
C ASP A 135 -15.17 -14.02 12.12
N TYR A 136 -14.56 -12.84 12.31
CA TYR A 136 -13.14 -12.58 12.07
C TYR A 136 -12.42 -12.02 13.31
N PRO A 137 -12.29 -12.79 14.39
CA PRO A 137 -11.71 -12.32 15.66
C PRO A 137 -10.24 -11.89 15.53
N LYS A 138 -9.48 -12.44 14.56
CA LYS A 138 -8.12 -11.96 14.26
C LYS A 138 -8.14 -10.53 13.70
N SER A 139 -9.08 -10.20 12.82
CA SER A 139 -9.27 -8.85 12.31
C SER A 139 -9.64 -7.89 13.43
N LYS A 140 -10.53 -8.32 14.34
CA LYS A 140 -10.87 -7.55 15.54
C LYS A 140 -9.63 -7.24 16.38
N ALA A 141 -8.87 -8.27 16.74
CA ALA A 141 -7.67 -8.14 17.55
C ALA A 141 -6.61 -7.21 16.95
N ALA A 142 -6.42 -7.29 15.62
CA ALA A 142 -5.44 -6.49 14.91
C ALA A 142 -5.81 -4.99 14.79
N ASN A 143 -7.06 -4.61 15.05
CA ASN A 143 -7.50 -3.21 15.01
C ASN A 143 -7.44 -2.50 16.38
N TYR A 144 -7.13 -3.21 17.46
CA TYR A 144 -6.97 -2.57 18.77
C TYR A 144 -5.61 -1.89 18.92
N LEU A 145 -5.63 -0.65 19.39
CA LEU A 145 -4.44 0.08 19.83
C LEU A 145 -3.92 -0.46 21.18
N PRO A 146 -2.71 -0.06 21.60
CA PRO A 146 -2.15 -0.45 22.89
C PRO A 146 -3.00 -0.08 24.12
N ASP A 147 -3.80 0.97 24.03
CA ASP A 147 -4.72 1.40 25.09
C ASP A 147 -5.96 0.51 25.26
N GLY A 148 -6.16 -0.44 24.36
CA GLY A 148 -7.26 -1.41 24.42
C GLY A 148 -8.51 -0.99 23.66
N HIS A 149 -8.48 0.10 22.90
CA HIS A 149 -9.59 0.60 22.09
C HIS A 149 -9.31 0.53 20.59
N MET A 150 -10.38 0.58 19.80
CA MET A 150 -10.36 0.62 18.33
C MET A 150 -10.82 2.00 17.85
N TYR A 151 -10.01 2.67 17.04
CA TYR A 151 -10.28 4.04 16.56
C TYR A 151 -10.52 4.12 15.05
N SER A 152 -10.46 2.99 14.37
CA SER A 152 -10.73 2.90 12.94
C SER A 152 -11.36 1.56 12.58
N LEU A 153 -12.10 1.54 11.46
CA LEU A 153 -12.59 0.28 10.87
C LEU A 153 -11.71 -0.10 9.68
N PRO A 154 -11.52 -1.41 9.43
CA PRO A 154 -10.75 -1.91 8.33
C PRO A 154 -11.57 -2.03 7.04
N GLN A 155 -10.86 -2.06 5.91
CA GLN A 155 -11.31 -2.69 4.68
C GLN A 155 -11.06 -4.21 4.78
N PHE A 156 -12.03 -5.00 4.41
CA PHE A 156 -11.91 -6.44 4.41
C PHE A 156 -12.36 -7.05 3.08
N VAL A 157 -11.46 -7.78 2.44
CA VAL A 157 -11.76 -8.58 1.25
C VAL A 157 -11.08 -9.93 1.45
N GLU A 158 -11.87 -10.97 1.69
CA GLU A 158 -11.36 -12.32 1.98
C GLU A 158 -11.04 -13.07 0.68
N TYR A 159 -10.04 -12.59 -0.04
CA TYR A 159 -9.48 -13.25 -1.21
C TYR A 159 -7.97 -13.34 -1.07
N GLU A 160 -7.49 -14.43 -0.49
CA GLU A 160 -6.09 -14.61 -0.13
C GLU A 160 -5.12 -14.36 -1.30
N PRO A 161 -5.42 -14.77 -2.55
CA PRO A 161 -4.53 -14.51 -3.68
C PRO A 161 -4.20 -13.04 -3.94
N GLN A 162 -5.08 -12.09 -3.58
CA GLN A 162 -4.79 -10.66 -3.77
C GLN A 162 -3.72 -10.13 -2.80
N TYR A 163 -3.41 -10.87 -1.73
CA TYR A 163 -2.42 -10.51 -0.72
C TYR A 163 -1.02 -11.02 -1.05
N LEU A 164 -0.88 -11.85 -2.10
CA LEU A 164 0.40 -12.18 -2.72
C LEU A 164 0.93 -10.92 -3.42
N GLU A 165 1.88 -10.24 -2.79
CA GLU A 165 2.31 -8.91 -3.25
C GLU A 165 3.10 -8.95 -4.55
N ASN A 166 3.80 -10.04 -4.81
CA ASN A 166 4.55 -10.20 -6.03
C ASN A 166 4.73 -11.67 -6.43
N THR A 167 4.92 -11.85 -7.71
CA THR A 167 5.17 -13.11 -8.41
C THR A 167 6.31 -12.85 -9.39
N ILE A 168 7.22 -13.76 -9.58
CA ILE A 168 8.27 -13.65 -10.59
C ILE A 168 7.67 -13.95 -11.96
N PHE A 169 7.78 -13.00 -12.88
CA PHE A 169 7.44 -13.16 -14.29
C PHE A 169 8.71 -13.23 -15.12
N ILE A 170 8.74 -14.19 -16.05
CA ILE A 170 9.83 -14.36 -17.00
C ILE A 170 9.30 -14.34 -18.43
N ASN A 171 10.02 -13.72 -19.35
CA ASN A 171 9.66 -13.71 -20.76
C ASN A 171 9.83 -15.11 -21.36
N LYS A 172 8.70 -15.82 -21.52
CA LYS A 172 8.66 -17.18 -22.06
C LYS A 172 9.04 -17.22 -23.53
N THR A 173 8.64 -16.20 -24.31
CA THR A 173 9.01 -16.08 -25.71
C THR A 173 10.53 -16.03 -25.89
N TRP A 174 11.24 -15.34 -24.99
CA TRP A 174 12.70 -15.28 -25.00
C TRP A 174 13.34 -16.63 -24.64
N LEU A 175 12.78 -17.33 -23.64
CA LEU A 175 13.23 -18.69 -23.28
C LEU A 175 13.09 -19.63 -24.49
N ASP A 176 11.94 -19.61 -25.16
CA ASP A 176 11.68 -20.48 -26.31
C ASP A 176 12.60 -20.20 -27.50
N LYS A 177 12.81 -18.91 -27.82
CA LYS A 177 13.71 -18.52 -28.91
C LYS A 177 15.17 -18.95 -28.67
N LEU A 178 15.58 -18.95 -27.43
CA LEU A 178 16.94 -19.34 -27.04
C LEU A 178 17.05 -20.81 -26.61
N ASN A 179 15.94 -21.56 -26.70
CA ASN A 179 15.85 -22.99 -26.33
C ASN A 179 16.32 -23.22 -24.88
N LEU A 180 15.83 -22.37 -23.94
CA LEU A 180 16.15 -22.43 -22.53
C LEU A 180 14.97 -23.00 -21.73
N GLU A 181 15.30 -23.77 -20.69
CA GLU A 181 14.31 -24.25 -19.72
C GLU A 181 13.93 -23.12 -18.74
N ILE A 182 12.73 -23.26 -18.13
CA ILE A 182 12.30 -22.38 -17.04
C ILE A 182 13.24 -22.58 -15.84
N PRO A 183 13.86 -21.51 -15.31
CA PRO A 183 14.79 -21.64 -14.18
C PRO A 183 14.06 -22.10 -12.91
N LYS A 184 14.72 -22.95 -12.11
CA LYS A 184 14.25 -23.44 -10.81
C LYS A 184 15.11 -22.98 -9.65
N THR A 185 16.32 -22.57 -9.95
CA THR A 185 17.30 -22.07 -8.97
C THR A 185 17.78 -20.67 -9.34
N MET A 186 18.36 -19.97 -8.39
CA MET A 186 19.01 -18.68 -8.66
C MET A 186 20.19 -18.82 -9.63
N ASP A 187 20.90 -19.95 -9.61
CA ASP A 187 21.97 -20.25 -10.56
C ASP A 187 21.44 -20.50 -11.98
N ASP A 188 20.29 -21.14 -12.11
CA ASP A 188 19.66 -21.30 -13.42
C ASP A 188 19.18 -19.96 -13.95
N LEU A 189 18.60 -19.12 -13.09
CA LEU A 189 18.21 -17.76 -13.47
C LEU A 189 19.43 -16.97 -13.98
N LEU A 190 20.57 -17.04 -13.30
CA LEU A 190 21.80 -16.36 -13.74
C LEU A 190 22.23 -16.82 -15.15
N LYS A 191 22.17 -18.13 -15.46
CA LYS A 191 22.45 -18.67 -16.81
C LYS A 191 21.47 -18.12 -17.84
N VAL A 192 20.18 -18.08 -17.50
CA VAL A 192 19.12 -17.53 -18.37
C VAL A 192 19.36 -16.05 -18.66
N LEU A 193 19.66 -15.24 -17.64
CA LEU A 193 19.91 -13.81 -17.81
C LEU A 193 21.14 -13.52 -18.67
N ARG A 194 22.20 -14.31 -18.54
CA ARG A 194 23.38 -14.23 -19.44
C ARG A 194 23.02 -14.55 -20.90
N ALA A 195 22.18 -15.56 -21.10
CA ALA A 195 21.71 -15.90 -22.44
C ALA A 195 20.80 -14.82 -23.03
N PHE A 196 19.91 -14.24 -22.24
CA PHE A 196 19.08 -13.11 -22.66
C PHE A 196 19.91 -11.95 -23.16
N LYS A 197 20.94 -11.56 -22.41
CA LYS A 197 21.83 -10.43 -22.75
C LYS A 197 22.55 -10.61 -24.08
N THR A 198 22.94 -11.84 -24.44
CA THR A 198 23.80 -12.10 -25.60
C THR A 198 23.08 -12.66 -26.81
N GLY A 199 21.81 -13.07 -26.64
CA GLY A 199 21.09 -13.86 -27.64
C GLY A 199 20.13 -13.09 -28.53
N ASP A 200 19.97 -11.77 -28.37
CA ASP A 200 18.99 -10.94 -29.09
C ASP A 200 17.59 -11.62 -29.15
N PRO A 201 17.01 -12.00 -27.98
CA PRO A 201 15.75 -12.75 -27.99
C PRO A 201 14.56 -11.89 -28.40
N ASN A 202 14.63 -10.57 -28.32
CA ASN A 202 13.59 -9.68 -28.84
C ASN A 202 13.67 -9.56 -30.38
N GLY A 203 14.82 -9.92 -30.99
CA GLY A 203 15.01 -10.03 -32.44
C GLY A 203 15.11 -8.71 -33.17
N ASN A 204 15.50 -7.64 -32.47
CA ASN A 204 15.58 -6.30 -33.06
C ASN A 204 16.99 -5.95 -33.57
N GLY A 205 17.97 -6.83 -33.36
CA GLY A 205 19.37 -6.66 -33.77
C GLY A 205 20.15 -5.63 -32.96
N GLN A 206 19.64 -5.23 -31.79
CA GLN A 206 20.26 -4.30 -30.87
C GLN A 206 20.56 -5.02 -29.54
N ALA A 207 21.63 -4.63 -28.86
CA ALA A 207 21.95 -5.16 -27.53
C ALA A 207 21.26 -4.29 -26.46
N ASP A 208 19.91 -4.32 -26.45
CA ASP A 208 19.07 -3.47 -25.55
C ASP A 208 18.23 -4.29 -24.57
N GLU A 209 18.53 -5.60 -24.45
CA GLU A 209 17.91 -6.46 -23.48
C GLU A 209 18.36 -6.15 -22.06
N ILE A 210 17.37 -5.97 -21.20
CA ILE A 210 17.54 -5.86 -19.74
C ILE A 210 17.19 -7.22 -19.15
N GLY A 211 18.19 -7.90 -18.58
CA GLY A 211 17.94 -9.23 -18.00
C GLY A 211 16.89 -9.15 -16.89
N MET A 212 17.06 -8.26 -15.93
CA MET A 212 16.18 -8.05 -14.78
C MET A 212 16.10 -6.56 -14.41
N SER A 213 14.96 -6.11 -13.92
CA SER A 213 14.79 -4.73 -13.42
C SER A 213 13.92 -4.69 -12.17
N PHE A 214 14.09 -3.66 -11.35
CA PHE A 214 13.25 -3.36 -10.19
C PHE A 214 13.10 -1.84 -9.99
N LEU A 215 12.15 -1.43 -9.16
CA LEU A 215 11.94 -0.05 -8.73
C LEU A 215 12.14 0.03 -7.22
N GLU A 216 13.19 0.71 -6.77
CA GLU A 216 13.67 0.76 -5.39
C GLU A 216 12.57 1.08 -4.35
N LYS A 217 11.70 2.02 -4.67
CA LYS A 217 10.63 2.48 -3.76
C LYS A 217 9.24 2.02 -4.21
N SER A 218 9.15 0.88 -4.87
CA SER A 218 7.86 0.29 -5.28
C SER A 218 7.23 -0.49 -4.14
N GLY A 219 5.89 -0.50 -4.10
CA GLY A 219 5.13 -1.42 -3.26
C GLY A 219 5.18 -2.88 -3.73
N TYR A 220 5.52 -3.13 -5.00
CA TYR A 220 5.45 -4.45 -5.63
C TYR A 220 6.78 -4.90 -6.27
N GLN A 221 7.53 -4.01 -6.91
CA GLN A 221 8.75 -4.32 -7.65
C GLN A 221 10.03 -4.03 -6.86
N TYR A 222 9.97 -4.07 -5.53
CA TYR A 222 11.10 -3.76 -4.63
C TYR A 222 12.18 -4.86 -4.65
N PRO A 223 13.47 -4.51 -4.49
CA PRO A 223 14.57 -5.49 -4.63
C PRO A 223 14.58 -6.58 -3.56
N GLU A 224 14.08 -6.30 -2.36
CA GLU A 224 14.03 -7.26 -1.24
C GLU A 224 13.11 -8.46 -1.51
N ALA A 225 12.21 -8.38 -2.50
CA ALA A 225 11.37 -9.53 -2.88
C ALA A 225 12.20 -10.78 -3.18
N LEU A 226 13.40 -10.60 -3.74
CA LEU A 226 14.29 -11.70 -4.07
C LEU A 226 14.90 -12.40 -2.85
N LEU A 227 14.93 -11.73 -1.69
CA LEU A 227 15.40 -12.31 -0.42
C LEU A 227 14.57 -13.55 -0.03
N SER A 228 13.32 -13.61 -0.49
CA SER A 228 12.42 -14.75 -0.33
C SER A 228 13.02 -16.06 -0.83
N CYS A 229 13.86 -16.01 -1.87
CA CYS A 229 14.56 -17.19 -2.42
C CYS A 229 15.57 -17.79 -1.42
N TRP A 230 16.08 -16.99 -0.47
CA TRP A 230 16.94 -17.44 0.64
C TRP A 230 16.16 -17.77 1.91
N GLY A 231 14.82 -17.87 1.83
CA GLY A 231 13.98 -18.29 2.96
C GLY A 231 13.67 -17.18 3.97
N VAL A 232 13.80 -15.92 3.57
CA VAL A 232 13.47 -14.74 4.41
C VAL A 232 12.51 -13.82 3.67
N ALA A 233 11.32 -13.65 4.21
CA ALA A 233 10.36 -12.69 3.72
C ALA A 233 10.52 -11.36 4.46
N ALA A 234 10.90 -10.31 3.75
CA ALA A 234 11.00 -8.96 4.28
C ALA A 234 10.70 -7.91 3.20
N LYS A 235 10.28 -6.73 3.62
CA LYS A 235 10.00 -5.60 2.73
C LYS A 235 10.76 -4.37 3.21
N SER A 236 10.97 -3.40 2.30
CA SER A 236 11.77 -2.21 2.58
C SER A 236 11.29 -1.42 3.79
N GLY A 237 12.19 -0.62 4.36
CA GLY A 237 11.94 0.18 5.55
C GLY A 237 10.74 1.11 5.44
N ALA A 238 10.46 1.62 4.23
CA ALA A 238 9.32 2.50 3.98
C ALA A 238 7.95 1.78 4.14
N PHE A 239 7.92 0.44 4.01
CA PHE A 239 6.69 -0.35 4.07
C PHE A 239 6.59 -1.22 5.33
N ASP A 240 7.65 -1.99 5.67
CA ASP A 240 7.63 -3.00 6.73
C ASP A 240 8.82 -2.92 7.70
N SER A 241 9.53 -1.78 7.72
CA SER A 241 10.69 -1.57 8.61
C SER A 241 11.79 -2.63 8.47
N TYR A 242 11.86 -3.32 7.34
CA TYR A 242 12.77 -4.46 7.10
C TYR A 242 12.60 -5.61 8.12
N CYS A 243 11.47 -5.67 8.81
CA CYS A 243 11.21 -6.69 9.81
C CYS A 243 10.80 -8.02 9.16
N THR A 244 11.26 -9.10 9.75
CA THR A 244 10.81 -10.47 9.49
C THR A 244 10.59 -11.18 10.81
N VAL A 245 9.70 -12.18 10.83
CA VAL A 245 9.40 -12.94 12.04
C VAL A 245 9.71 -14.41 11.78
N LYS A 246 10.30 -15.08 12.78
CA LYS A 246 10.51 -16.52 12.76
C LYS A 246 10.45 -17.09 14.17
N GLY A 247 9.51 -18.01 14.40
CA GLY A 247 9.29 -18.61 15.72
C GLY A 247 8.93 -17.55 16.77
N GLY A 248 8.15 -16.55 16.40
CA GLY A 248 7.75 -15.44 17.28
C GLY A 248 8.84 -14.40 17.53
N LYS A 249 10.04 -14.53 16.96
CA LYS A 249 11.12 -13.56 17.11
C LYS A 249 11.18 -12.61 15.93
N VAL A 250 11.11 -11.30 16.22
CA VAL A 250 11.31 -10.22 15.24
C VAL A 250 12.80 -10.04 14.99
N SER A 251 13.17 -9.91 13.72
CA SER A 251 14.55 -9.70 13.29
C SER A 251 14.62 -8.63 12.19
N PHE A 252 15.77 -7.96 12.08
CA PHE A 252 16.05 -6.96 11.06
C PHE A 252 16.77 -7.61 9.89
N ALA A 253 16.08 -7.80 8.77
CA ALA A 253 16.60 -8.52 7.62
C ALA A 253 17.94 -7.98 7.09
N PRO A 254 18.22 -6.66 7.04
CA PRO A 254 19.51 -6.13 6.59
C PRO A 254 20.74 -6.51 7.42
N MET A 255 20.57 -7.15 8.57
CA MET A 255 21.68 -7.69 9.37
C MET A 255 21.88 -9.20 9.22
N MET A 256 21.06 -9.88 8.41
CA MET A 256 21.09 -11.32 8.22
C MET A 256 22.08 -11.73 7.13
N GLU A 257 22.63 -12.94 7.24
CA GLU A 257 23.54 -13.47 6.21
C GLU A 257 22.84 -13.69 4.86
N GLU A 258 21.54 -14.00 4.89
CA GLU A 258 20.69 -14.13 3.70
C GLU A 258 20.61 -12.82 2.93
N TRP A 259 20.53 -11.69 3.63
CA TRP A 259 20.60 -10.36 3.02
C TRP A 259 21.93 -10.13 2.31
N LYS A 260 23.04 -10.44 2.97
CA LYS A 260 24.37 -10.34 2.39
C LYS A 260 24.49 -11.18 1.11
N LYS A 261 23.95 -12.41 1.11
CA LYS A 261 23.93 -13.29 -0.06
C LYS A 261 23.10 -12.69 -1.20
N MET A 262 21.94 -12.16 -0.92
CA MET A 262 21.11 -11.46 -1.91
C MET A 262 21.87 -10.27 -2.53
N ILE A 263 22.52 -9.45 -1.72
CA ILE A 263 23.33 -8.32 -2.19
C ILE A 263 24.45 -8.79 -3.13
N LYS A 264 25.15 -9.86 -2.79
CA LYS A 264 26.21 -10.43 -3.63
C LYS A 264 25.67 -10.94 -4.97
N TYR A 265 24.50 -11.55 -4.96
CA TYR A 265 23.82 -11.97 -6.18
C TYR A 265 23.49 -10.77 -7.07
N TYR A 266 22.90 -9.73 -6.53
CA TYR A 266 22.62 -8.49 -7.26
C TYR A 266 23.90 -7.81 -7.77
N ASN A 267 24.97 -7.83 -6.99
CA ASN A 267 26.27 -7.31 -7.43
C ASN A 267 26.79 -8.07 -8.65
N THR A 268 26.66 -9.40 -8.66
CA THR A 268 26.98 -10.22 -9.83
C THR A 268 26.15 -9.81 -11.04
N LEU A 269 24.83 -9.67 -10.87
CA LEU A 269 23.96 -9.24 -11.96
C LEU A 269 24.30 -7.85 -12.49
N TYR A 270 24.60 -6.91 -11.61
CA TYR A 270 24.95 -5.54 -11.97
C TYR A 270 26.31 -5.48 -12.69
N SER A 271 27.33 -6.13 -12.14
CA SER A 271 28.68 -6.14 -12.71
C SER A 271 28.75 -6.80 -14.10
N GLU A 272 27.91 -7.80 -14.35
CA GLU A 272 27.76 -8.43 -15.65
C GLU A 272 26.79 -7.68 -16.58
N GLY A 273 26.15 -6.59 -16.12
CA GLY A 273 25.15 -5.82 -16.88
C GLY A 273 23.88 -6.63 -17.19
N LEU A 274 23.52 -7.55 -16.31
CA LEU A 274 22.28 -8.35 -16.37
C LEU A 274 21.14 -7.68 -15.61
N LEU A 275 21.47 -6.78 -14.68
CA LEU A 275 20.52 -5.92 -13.98
C LEU A 275 20.39 -4.59 -14.72
N ASP A 276 19.20 -4.00 -14.72
CA ASP A 276 18.99 -2.65 -15.22
C ASP A 276 19.95 -1.65 -14.55
N MET A 277 20.80 -1.03 -15.35
CA MET A 277 21.82 -0.12 -14.85
C MET A 277 21.24 1.15 -14.21
N GLU A 278 19.97 1.44 -14.48
CA GLU A 278 19.25 2.60 -13.95
C GLU A 278 18.37 2.26 -12.72
N CYS A 279 18.41 1.02 -12.21
CA CYS A 279 17.52 0.53 -11.14
C CYS A 279 17.54 1.36 -9.84
N PHE A 280 18.62 2.13 -9.57
CA PHE A 280 18.71 3.06 -8.44
C PHE A 280 18.46 4.52 -8.81
N THR A 281 18.25 4.85 -10.08
CA THR A 281 18.17 6.24 -10.55
C THR A 281 16.87 6.54 -11.31
N HIS A 282 16.22 5.56 -11.89
CA HIS A 282 14.97 5.76 -12.58
C HIS A 282 13.81 6.03 -11.60
N ASN A 283 12.84 6.81 -12.04
CA ASN A 283 11.58 7.05 -11.35
C ASN A 283 10.46 6.15 -11.91
N ASN A 284 9.26 6.27 -11.35
CA ASN A 284 8.07 5.53 -11.81
C ASN A 284 7.80 5.71 -13.32
N GLU A 285 7.95 6.92 -13.85
CA GLU A 285 7.66 7.22 -15.25
C GLU A 285 8.66 6.51 -16.18
N THR A 286 9.96 6.65 -15.90
CA THR A 286 11.02 5.99 -16.67
C THR A 286 10.92 4.47 -16.58
N PHE A 287 10.67 3.93 -15.39
CA PHE A 287 10.49 2.50 -15.19
C PHE A 287 9.26 1.98 -15.97
N ASN A 288 8.12 2.67 -15.86
CA ASN A 288 6.91 2.31 -16.61
C ASN A 288 7.13 2.38 -18.12
N SER A 289 7.88 3.36 -18.63
CA SER A 289 8.16 3.45 -20.07
C SER A 289 8.89 2.23 -20.62
N LYS A 290 9.79 1.62 -19.83
CA LYS A 290 10.48 0.36 -20.20
C LYS A 290 9.51 -0.82 -20.26
N MET A 291 8.56 -0.91 -19.32
CA MET A 291 7.54 -1.97 -19.30
C MET A 291 6.50 -1.82 -20.41
N GLN A 292 6.21 -0.58 -20.84
CA GLN A 292 5.22 -0.25 -21.86
C GLN A 292 5.82 -0.12 -23.27
N ALA A 293 7.07 -0.56 -23.48
CA ALA A 293 7.71 -0.56 -24.79
C ALA A 293 6.99 -1.51 -25.78
N ASP A 294 6.95 -1.14 -27.06
CA ASP A 294 6.32 -1.95 -28.13
C ASP A 294 7.01 -3.31 -28.30
N THR A 295 8.32 -3.34 -28.17
CA THR A 295 9.14 -4.57 -28.13
C THR A 295 9.58 -4.78 -26.69
N SER A 296 9.38 -5.98 -26.16
CA SER A 296 9.78 -6.33 -24.79
C SER A 296 11.28 -6.13 -24.60
N LYS A 297 11.66 -5.41 -23.53
CA LYS A 297 13.05 -5.13 -23.21
C LYS A 297 13.53 -5.80 -21.92
N ILE A 298 12.60 -6.18 -21.03
CA ILE A 298 12.90 -6.75 -19.72
C ILE A 298 12.62 -8.25 -19.75
N GLY A 299 13.61 -9.07 -19.41
CA GLY A 299 13.47 -10.53 -19.38
C GLY A 299 12.74 -11.05 -18.15
N VAL A 300 13.06 -10.49 -16.98
CA VAL A 300 12.52 -10.90 -15.68
C VAL A 300 12.09 -9.70 -14.85
N ILE A 301 10.91 -9.80 -14.26
CA ILE A 301 10.35 -8.81 -13.34
C ILE A 301 9.46 -9.51 -12.32
N TRP A 302 9.24 -8.89 -11.17
CA TRP A 302 8.22 -9.33 -10.21
C TRP A 302 7.21 -8.23 -9.95
N SER A 303 5.97 -8.63 -9.76
CA SER A 303 4.85 -7.76 -9.47
C SER A 303 3.65 -8.59 -9.00
N GLN A 304 2.61 -7.94 -8.51
CA GLN A 304 1.35 -8.60 -8.18
C GLN A 304 0.68 -9.22 -9.41
N THR A 305 0.77 -8.55 -10.54
CA THR A 305 0.34 -9.02 -11.86
C THR A 305 1.37 -8.60 -12.88
N CYS A 306 1.42 -9.27 -14.04
CA CYS A 306 2.38 -8.92 -15.08
C CYS A 306 2.16 -7.47 -15.56
N PRO A 307 3.11 -6.55 -15.33
CA PRO A 307 2.94 -5.13 -15.65
C PRO A 307 3.33 -4.79 -17.09
N MET A 308 3.78 -5.79 -17.86
CA MET A 308 4.33 -5.60 -19.19
C MET A 308 3.22 -5.33 -20.22
N LYS A 309 3.47 -4.45 -21.18
CA LYS A 309 2.57 -4.22 -22.32
C LYS A 309 2.29 -5.52 -23.08
N ASN A 310 3.35 -6.28 -23.36
CA ASN A 310 3.28 -7.56 -24.06
C ASN A 310 3.16 -8.72 -23.05
N LYS A 311 2.24 -8.60 -22.10
CA LYS A 311 2.09 -9.55 -20.99
C LYS A 311 1.93 -11.02 -21.43
N ASP A 312 1.41 -11.26 -22.62
CA ASP A 312 1.22 -12.61 -23.16
C ASP A 312 2.54 -13.31 -23.53
N GLU A 313 3.65 -12.56 -23.59
CA GLU A 313 5.00 -13.13 -23.72
C GLU A 313 5.55 -13.67 -22.41
N TYR A 314 4.91 -13.35 -21.26
CA TYR A 314 5.41 -13.66 -19.92
C TYR A 314 4.58 -14.74 -19.24
N ILE A 315 5.27 -15.54 -18.45
CA ILE A 315 4.65 -16.48 -17.52
C ILE A 315 5.08 -16.19 -16.09
N ALA A 316 4.19 -16.48 -15.13
CA ALA A 316 4.56 -16.60 -13.73
C ALA A 316 5.34 -17.91 -13.52
N ILE A 317 6.38 -17.87 -12.69
CA ILE A 317 7.14 -19.06 -12.32
C ILE A 317 7.12 -19.27 -10.80
N GLU A 318 7.37 -20.50 -10.37
CA GLU A 318 7.52 -20.84 -8.96
C GLU A 318 8.67 -20.06 -8.29
N PRO A 319 8.63 -19.87 -6.97
CA PRO A 319 9.76 -19.33 -6.22
C PRO A 319 11.06 -20.10 -6.50
N LEU A 320 12.12 -19.36 -6.78
CA LEU A 320 13.43 -19.96 -7.06
C LEU A 320 14.14 -20.38 -5.77
N VAL A 321 14.83 -21.51 -5.82
CA VAL A 321 15.68 -21.97 -4.71
C VAL A 321 17.06 -21.33 -4.82
N ALA A 322 17.50 -20.63 -3.78
CA ALA A 322 18.80 -19.98 -3.79
C ALA A 322 19.96 -20.93 -3.49
N GLU A 323 19.77 -21.87 -2.57
CA GLU A 323 20.79 -22.82 -2.12
C GLU A 323 20.15 -24.18 -1.81
N GLU A 324 20.90 -25.26 -1.95
CA GLU A 324 20.44 -26.61 -1.62
C GLU A 324 20.00 -26.69 -0.14
N GLY A 325 18.82 -27.22 0.09
CA GLY A 325 18.22 -27.35 1.45
C GLY A 325 17.52 -26.10 1.97
N VAL A 326 17.57 -24.99 1.24
CA VAL A 326 16.81 -23.77 1.58
C VAL A 326 15.43 -23.86 0.94
N LYS A 327 14.37 -23.76 1.75
CA LYS A 327 13.00 -23.59 1.26
C LYS A 327 12.72 -22.10 1.11
N PRO A 328 12.34 -21.62 -0.07
CA PRO A 328 11.88 -20.24 -0.24
C PRO A 328 10.72 -19.90 0.69
N VAL A 329 10.68 -18.66 1.19
CA VAL A 329 9.59 -18.13 2.01
C VAL A 329 9.12 -16.82 1.39
N TRP A 330 7.89 -16.81 0.88
CA TRP A 330 7.39 -15.70 0.07
C TRP A 330 6.53 -14.76 0.87
N HIS A 331 6.81 -13.47 0.71
CA HIS A 331 6.09 -12.43 1.42
C HIS A 331 4.62 -12.38 0.99
N ILE A 332 3.75 -12.37 1.98
CA ILE A 332 2.33 -12.08 1.82
C ILE A 332 1.98 -10.87 2.68
N HIS A 333 1.15 -10.00 2.17
CA HIS A 333 0.58 -8.96 3.03
C HIS A 333 -0.17 -9.64 4.17
N PRO A 334 -0.01 -9.25 5.45
CA PRO A 334 -0.71 -9.87 6.58
C PRO A 334 -2.23 -9.67 6.45
N GLY A 335 -2.80 -10.47 5.59
CA GLY A 335 -3.93 -10.20 4.73
C GLY A 335 -5.30 -10.49 5.24
N ILE A 336 -5.56 -10.63 6.54
CA ILE A 336 -6.95 -10.67 7.01
C ILE A 336 -7.56 -9.27 7.08
N ILE A 337 -6.73 -8.25 6.83
CA ILE A 337 -7.13 -6.85 6.88
C ILE A 337 -6.45 -6.14 5.73
N GLY A 338 -7.18 -5.74 4.73
CA GLY A 338 -6.66 -4.88 3.68
C GLY A 338 -6.08 -3.58 4.27
N ASN A 339 -6.68 -2.44 4.00
CA ASN A 339 -6.30 -1.19 4.68
C ASN A 339 -6.99 -1.12 6.06
N ARG A 340 -6.22 -0.87 7.15
CA ARG A 340 -6.78 -0.83 8.51
C ARG A 340 -7.58 0.41 8.80
N ASN A 341 -7.16 1.56 8.28
CA ASN A 341 -7.59 2.86 8.75
C ASN A 341 -8.49 3.54 7.72
N VAL A 342 -9.51 2.84 7.24
CA VAL A 342 -10.37 3.37 6.17
C VAL A 342 -11.59 4.14 6.68
N PHE A 343 -11.83 4.13 7.99
CA PHE A 343 -12.93 4.88 8.58
C PHE A 343 -12.60 5.25 10.02
N SER A 344 -12.76 6.53 10.37
CA SER A 344 -12.56 7.05 11.72
C SER A 344 -13.53 8.19 12.01
N ILE A 345 -13.90 8.36 13.28
CA ILE A 345 -14.76 9.43 13.78
C ILE A 345 -13.93 10.31 14.72
N THR A 346 -14.06 11.64 14.58
CA THR A 346 -13.37 12.59 15.46
C THR A 346 -14.29 13.11 16.57
N ASN A 347 -13.71 13.70 17.59
CA ASN A 347 -14.43 14.34 18.70
C ASN A 347 -15.25 15.58 18.31
N LYS A 348 -15.21 16.01 17.04
CA LYS A 348 -16.10 17.04 16.50
C LYS A 348 -17.48 16.50 16.13
N CYS A 349 -17.60 15.19 15.90
CA CYS A 349 -18.86 14.56 15.58
C CYS A 349 -19.84 14.62 16.76
N GLN A 350 -21.02 15.21 16.51
CA GLN A 350 -22.05 15.37 17.54
C GLN A 350 -22.92 14.12 17.70
N ASN A 351 -22.96 13.26 16.69
CA ASN A 351 -23.80 12.06 16.68
C ASN A 351 -23.05 10.81 16.19
N PRO A 352 -22.02 10.35 16.93
CA PRO A 352 -21.22 9.21 16.52
C PRO A 352 -22.05 7.91 16.38
N LYS A 353 -23.13 7.76 17.15
CA LYS A 353 -24.03 6.62 17.03
C LYS A 353 -24.69 6.56 15.65
N ALA A 354 -25.24 7.67 15.16
CA ALA A 354 -25.85 7.72 13.82
C ALA A 354 -24.82 7.46 12.72
N VAL A 355 -23.60 7.97 12.87
CA VAL A 355 -22.49 7.70 11.96
C VAL A 355 -22.13 6.21 11.93
N MET A 356 -22.06 5.56 13.09
CA MET A 356 -21.75 4.12 13.17
C MET A 356 -22.90 3.26 12.58
N GLN A 357 -24.14 3.62 12.78
CA GLN A 357 -25.30 2.96 12.15
C GLN A 357 -25.30 3.14 10.63
N TRP A 358 -24.85 4.27 10.14
CA TRP A 358 -24.71 4.55 8.72
C TRP A 358 -23.59 3.73 8.09
N VAL A 359 -22.39 3.73 8.66
CA VAL A 359 -21.24 2.97 8.12
C VAL A 359 -21.47 1.46 8.24
N ASP A 360 -22.23 0.99 9.22
CA ASP A 360 -22.61 -0.43 9.37
C ASP A 360 -23.27 -0.99 8.10
N LYS A 361 -24.12 -0.20 7.45
CA LYS A 361 -24.79 -0.60 6.20
C LYS A 361 -23.81 -0.77 5.04
N MET A 362 -22.63 -0.17 5.09
CA MET A 362 -21.56 -0.35 4.10
C MET A 362 -20.86 -1.70 4.21
N PHE A 363 -21.01 -2.41 5.33
CA PHE A 363 -20.49 -3.77 5.52
C PHE A 363 -21.39 -4.86 4.88
N THR A 364 -22.51 -4.48 4.26
CA THR A 364 -23.27 -5.39 3.39
C THR A 364 -22.51 -5.66 2.08
N LEU A 365 -22.74 -6.82 1.46
CA LEU A 365 -22.08 -7.20 0.21
C LEU A 365 -22.25 -6.15 -0.90
N GLU A 366 -23.51 -5.73 -1.12
CA GLU A 366 -23.86 -4.79 -2.19
C GLU A 366 -23.17 -3.44 -2.02
N ASN A 367 -23.19 -2.87 -0.82
CA ASN A 367 -22.53 -1.59 -0.55
C ASN A 367 -20.99 -1.73 -0.56
N SER A 368 -20.46 -2.86 -0.10
CA SER A 368 -19.04 -3.16 -0.15
C SER A 368 -18.53 -3.22 -1.59
N LEU A 369 -19.26 -3.86 -2.49
CA LEU A 369 -18.91 -3.92 -3.91
C LEU A 369 -18.91 -2.53 -4.54
N GLN A 370 -19.93 -1.72 -4.28
CA GLN A 370 -20.03 -0.37 -4.82
C GLN A 370 -18.93 0.55 -4.28
N ASN A 371 -18.59 0.44 -3.00
CA ASN A 371 -17.48 1.20 -2.42
C ASN A 371 -16.11 0.82 -3.01
N MET A 372 -15.94 -0.44 -3.41
CA MET A 372 -14.67 -0.96 -3.91
C MET A 372 -14.50 -0.80 -5.42
N TYR A 373 -15.57 -0.97 -6.19
CA TYR A 373 -15.46 -1.16 -7.63
C TYR A 373 -16.30 -0.18 -8.45
N GLY A 374 -17.14 0.65 -7.81
CA GLY A 374 -18.03 1.63 -8.44
C GLY A 374 -19.49 1.22 -8.40
N GLU A 375 -20.37 2.14 -8.74
CA GLU A 375 -21.81 2.00 -8.56
C GLU A 375 -22.43 0.94 -9.48
N ILE A 376 -23.55 0.34 -9.03
CA ILE A 376 -24.41 -0.52 -9.86
C ILE A 376 -24.85 0.26 -11.09
N ASP A 377 -24.96 -0.42 -12.22
CA ASP A 377 -25.28 0.10 -13.55
C ASP A 377 -24.20 1.03 -14.15
N THR A 378 -23.09 1.23 -13.44
CA THR A 378 -21.91 1.94 -13.95
C THR A 378 -20.76 0.98 -14.23
N THR A 379 -20.27 0.27 -13.22
CA THR A 379 -19.16 -0.67 -13.29
C THR A 379 -19.55 -2.09 -12.88
N ILE A 380 -20.67 -2.22 -12.18
CA ILE A 380 -21.21 -3.47 -11.65
C ILE A 380 -22.66 -3.59 -12.13
N LYS A 381 -23.06 -4.81 -12.49
CA LYS A 381 -24.43 -5.17 -12.77
C LYS A 381 -24.96 -6.08 -11.65
N LYS A 382 -26.13 -5.75 -11.10
CA LYS A 382 -26.90 -6.65 -10.24
C LYS A 382 -27.85 -7.47 -11.10
N ASN A 383 -27.71 -8.79 -11.09
CA ASN A 383 -28.52 -9.70 -11.86
C ASN A 383 -29.84 -10.02 -11.16
N ASP A 384 -30.83 -10.55 -11.91
CA ASP A 384 -32.17 -10.87 -11.38
C ASP A 384 -32.13 -11.96 -10.28
N ASP A 385 -31.11 -12.82 -10.30
CA ASP A 385 -30.89 -13.87 -9.28
C ASP A 385 -30.18 -13.37 -8.01
N GLY A 386 -29.87 -12.07 -7.95
CA GLY A 386 -29.18 -11.43 -6.84
C GLY A 386 -27.66 -11.59 -6.86
N THR A 387 -27.09 -12.13 -7.94
CA THR A 387 -25.63 -12.13 -8.16
C THR A 387 -25.14 -10.82 -8.76
N PHE A 388 -23.81 -10.62 -8.77
CA PHE A 388 -23.16 -9.43 -9.31
C PHE A 388 -22.16 -9.83 -10.39
N SER A 389 -22.20 -9.11 -11.51
CA SER A 389 -21.26 -9.24 -12.61
C SER A 389 -20.62 -7.90 -12.96
N TRP A 390 -19.55 -7.95 -13.74
CA TRP A 390 -18.83 -6.76 -14.16
C TRP A 390 -19.41 -6.19 -15.45
N ILE A 391 -19.50 -4.88 -15.55
CA ILE A 391 -19.79 -4.19 -16.80
C ILE A 391 -18.46 -4.04 -17.55
N ASP A 392 -18.46 -4.44 -18.84
CA ASP A 392 -17.27 -4.33 -19.67
C ASP A 392 -16.78 -2.89 -19.79
N PRO A 393 -15.49 -2.64 -19.69
CA PRO A 393 -14.93 -1.30 -19.85
C PRO A 393 -15.07 -0.84 -21.31
N PRO A 394 -15.15 0.47 -21.55
CA PRO A 394 -15.07 1.03 -22.91
C PRO A 394 -13.79 0.58 -23.63
N ALA A 395 -13.86 0.54 -24.98
CA ALA A 395 -12.73 0.13 -25.81
C ALA A 395 -11.45 0.91 -25.45
N GLY A 396 -10.35 0.19 -25.24
CA GLY A 396 -9.04 0.75 -24.90
C GLY A 396 -8.80 0.95 -23.41
N LYS A 397 -9.78 0.65 -22.54
CA LYS A 397 -9.61 0.68 -21.08
C LYS A 397 -9.51 -0.71 -20.49
N THR A 398 -8.73 -0.86 -19.43
CA THR A 398 -8.74 -2.06 -18.59
C THR A 398 -9.90 -2.01 -17.60
N GLN A 399 -10.36 -3.17 -17.12
CA GLN A 399 -11.39 -3.24 -16.07
C GLN A 399 -10.99 -2.42 -14.81
N ALA A 400 -9.75 -2.60 -14.36
CA ALA A 400 -9.24 -1.88 -13.20
C ALA A 400 -9.18 -0.36 -13.41
N GLY A 401 -8.78 0.10 -14.59
CA GLY A 401 -8.77 1.53 -14.95
C GLY A 401 -10.18 2.11 -15.00
N PHE A 402 -11.12 1.39 -15.60
CA PHE A 402 -12.52 1.79 -15.67
C PHE A 402 -13.16 1.91 -14.28
N GLN A 403 -12.90 0.93 -13.41
CA GLN A 403 -13.35 0.98 -12.02
C GLN A 403 -12.71 2.13 -11.24
N ALA A 404 -11.40 2.36 -11.41
CA ALA A 404 -10.70 3.45 -10.71
C ALA A 404 -11.22 4.85 -11.08
N GLU A 405 -11.64 5.04 -12.34
CA GLU A 405 -12.23 6.29 -12.81
C GLU A 405 -13.67 6.53 -12.33
N ASN A 406 -14.38 5.46 -11.94
CA ASN A 406 -15.82 5.50 -11.66
C ASN A 406 -16.18 5.14 -10.21
N ARG A 407 -15.19 4.99 -9.33
CA ARG A 407 -15.39 4.74 -7.90
C ARG A 407 -14.88 5.90 -7.05
N MET A 408 -15.49 6.06 -5.90
CA MET A 408 -14.95 6.93 -4.86
C MET A 408 -13.91 6.18 -4.02
N LEU A 409 -12.90 6.89 -3.52
CA LEU A 409 -11.85 6.30 -2.68
C LEU A 409 -12.30 6.17 -1.22
N SER A 410 -13.45 5.52 -1.01
CA SER A 410 -14.01 5.31 0.33
C SER A 410 -13.38 4.11 1.07
N TRP A 411 -13.08 3.04 0.33
CA TRP A 411 -12.43 1.82 0.80
C TRP A 411 -13.17 1.04 1.91
N VAL A 412 -14.29 1.52 2.43
CA VAL A 412 -15.08 0.79 3.44
C VAL A 412 -15.78 -0.39 2.79
N ALA A 413 -15.36 -1.60 3.12
CA ALA A 413 -15.91 -2.82 2.53
C ALA A 413 -15.70 -4.05 3.42
N CYS A 414 -16.64 -5.01 3.30
CA CYS A 414 -16.54 -6.37 3.84
C CYS A 414 -17.00 -7.36 2.77
N ILE A 415 -16.05 -7.94 2.03
CA ILE A 415 -16.30 -8.96 1.00
C ILE A 415 -15.75 -10.29 1.51
N ARG A 416 -16.64 -11.27 1.72
CA ARG A 416 -16.32 -12.59 2.26
C ARG A 416 -15.98 -13.56 1.13
N ALA A 417 -15.08 -14.52 1.38
CA ALA A 417 -14.67 -15.54 0.43
C ALA A 417 -15.86 -16.32 -0.15
N GLU A 418 -16.85 -16.64 0.66
CA GLU A 418 -18.05 -17.37 0.26
C GLU A 418 -18.86 -16.69 -0.85
N ASN A 419 -18.71 -15.38 -1.03
CA ASN A 419 -19.40 -14.63 -2.07
C ASN A 419 -18.63 -14.60 -3.39
N ILE A 420 -17.33 -14.82 -3.36
CA ILE A 420 -16.44 -14.74 -4.52
C ILE A 420 -16.62 -16.01 -5.38
N GLY A 421 -16.96 -15.83 -6.65
CA GLY A 421 -17.26 -16.93 -7.57
C GLY A 421 -18.65 -17.56 -7.38
N THR A 422 -19.41 -17.14 -6.35
CA THR A 422 -20.78 -17.63 -6.09
C THR A 422 -21.82 -16.51 -6.28
N LYS A 423 -21.66 -15.40 -5.58
CA LYS A 423 -22.49 -14.19 -5.72
C LYS A 423 -21.81 -13.09 -6.51
N ILE A 424 -20.48 -13.11 -6.59
CA ILE A 424 -19.68 -12.17 -7.34
C ILE A 424 -18.96 -12.93 -8.45
N GLU A 425 -19.11 -12.50 -9.69
CA GLU A 425 -18.38 -13.07 -10.81
C GLU A 425 -16.86 -12.91 -10.60
N MET A 426 -16.09 -13.97 -10.90
CA MET A 426 -14.63 -13.93 -10.88
C MET A 426 -14.11 -13.07 -12.02
N SER A 427 -13.53 -11.92 -11.71
CA SER A 427 -12.85 -11.09 -12.70
C SER A 427 -11.61 -11.82 -13.26
N ASP A 428 -11.16 -11.42 -14.44
CA ASP A 428 -9.93 -11.99 -15.02
C ASP A 428 -8.70 -11.70 -14.16
N LEU A 429 -8.69 -10.54 -13.48
CA LEU A 429 -7.66 -10.22 -12.48
C LEU A 429 -7.66 -11.24 -11.33
N TRP A 430 -8.81 -11.55 -10.75
CA TRP A 430 -8.92 -12.51 -9.66
C TRP A 430 -8.55 -13.93 -10.12
N LYS A 431 -8.97 -14.35 -11.33
CA LYS A 431 -8.56 -15.66 -11.92
C LYS A 431 -7.04 -15.72 -12.08
N GLN A 432 -6.42 -14.64 -12.58
CA GLN A 432 -4.97 -14.56 -12.73
C GLN A 432 -4.27 -14.64 -11.37
N GLN A 433 -4.70 -13.86 -10.39
CA GLN A 433 -4.15 -13.88 -9.02
C GLN A 433 -4.30 -15.28 -8.39
N GLY A 434 -5.45 -15.93 -8.57
CA GLY A 434 -5.66 -17.30 -8.10
C GLY A 434 -4.67 -18.30 -8.72
N SER A 435 -4.44 -18.22 -10.04
CA SER A 435 -3.48 -19.08 -10.71
C SER A 435 -2.03 -18.85 -10.25
N GLN A 436 -1.67 -17.60 -9.98
CA GLN A 436 -0.35 -17.25 -9.42
C GLN A 436 -0.20 -17.77 -8.00
N PHE A 437 -1.24 -17.59 -7.18
CA PHE A 437 -1.23 -18.05 -5.79
C PHE A 437 -1.03 -19.57 -5.69
N GLU A 438 -1.62 -20.36 -6.59
CA GLU A 438 -1.39 -21.81 -6.63
C GLU A 438 0.09 -22.20 -6.78
N LEU A 439 0.91 -21.38 -7.49
CA LEU A 439 2.35 -21.60 -7.60
C LEU A 439 3.10 -21.27 -6.28
N TYR A 440 2.54 -20.40 -5.46
CA TYR A 440 3.23 -19.83 -4.30
C TYR A 440 2.70 -20.32 -2.95
N LYS A 441 1.51 -20.93 -2.89
CA LYS A 441 0.81 -21.28 -1.64
C LYS A 441 1.63 -22.10 -0.64
N ASP A 442 2.50 -22.99 -1.13
CA ASP A 442 3.35 -23.83 -0.30
C ASP A 442 4.60 -23.08 0.24
N PHE A 443 4.83 -21.87 -0.25
CA PHE A 443 5.97 -21.02 0.09
C PHE A 443 5.58 -19.79 0.90
N ILE A 444 4.30 -19.55 1.13
CA ILE A 444 3.79 -18.38 1.86
C ILE A 444 4.37 -18.32 3.28
N ASP A 445 4.80 -17.14 3.67
CA ASP A 445 5.23 -16.85 5.04
C ASP A 445 4.08 -17.11 6.03
N GLN A 446 4.32 -17.99 6.97
CA GLN A 446 3.32 -18.38 7.98
C GLN A 446 3.28 -17.41 9.19
N GLU A 447 4.33 -16.60 9.35
CA GLU A 447 4.47 -15.60 10.41
C GLU A 447 4.78 -14.21 9.80
N PRO A 448 3.93 -13.70 8.86
CA PRO A 448 4.22 -12.42 8.23
C PRO A 448 4.24 -11.30 9.27
N TRP A 449 5.13 -10.33 9.10
CA TRP A 449 5.20 -9.16 9.95
C TRP A 449 3.86 -8.40 9.96
N PRO A 450 3.16 -8.32 11.12
CA PRO A 450 1.76 -7.87 11.14
C PRO A 450 1.60 -6.34 11.13
N ARG A 451 2.68 -5.56 11.10
CA ARG A 451 2.65 -4.09 11.23
C ARG A 451 1.84 -3.64 12.45
N PRO A 452 2.22 -4.03 13.69
CA PRO A 452 1.42 -3.78 14.87
C PRO A 452 1.24 -2.28 15.12
N TYR A 453 0.21 -1.91 15.89
CA TYR A 453 0.10 -0.54 16.40
C TYR A 453 1.13 -0.29 17.49
N TYR A 454 1.68 0.92 17.48
CA TYR A 454 2.64 1.42 18.48
C TYR A 454 1.95 2.42 19.41
N SER A 455 2.47 2.56 20.64
CA SER A 455 2.14 3.74 21.44
C SER A 455 2.73 5.01 20.79
N VAL A 456 2.30 6.19 21.25
CA VAL A 456 2.84 7.46 20.72
C VAL A 456 4.33 7.58 21.01
N GLU A 457 4.75 7.17 22.20
CA GLU A 457 6.16 7.18 22.61
C GLU A 457 6.99 6.24 21.73
N GLU A 458 6.51 5.01 21.52
CA GLU A 458 7.15 4.04 20.63
C GLU A 458 7.22 4.57 19.18
N ALA A 459 6.12 5.11 18.66
CA ALA A 459 6.08 5.64 17.28
C ALA A 459 7.04 6.83 17.10
N ASN A 460 7.12 7.74 18.05
CA ASN A 460 8.07 8.85 18.03
C ASN A 460 9.51 8.32 18.05
N ARG A 461 9.81 7.37 18.94
CA ARG A 461 11.15 6.80 19.05
C ARG A 461 11.57 6.01 17.81
N ILE A 462 10.65 5.24 17.22
CA ILE A 462 10.85 4.57 15.93
C ILE A 462 11.19 5.59 14.84
N SER A 463 10.45 6.69 14.75
CA SER A 463 10.69 7.73 13.74
C SER A 463 12.10 8.35 13.86
N GLU A 464 12.58 8.57 15.09
CA GLU A 464 13.95 9.05 15.34
C GLU A 464 14.99 8.04 14.89
N LEU A 465 14.85 6.77 15.31
CA LEU A 465 15.82 5.71 15.03
C LEU A 465 15.88 5.36 13.54
N THR A 466 14.72 5.25 12.88
CA THR A 466 14.63 4.74 11.51
C THR A 466 15.19 5.71 10.47
N THR A 467 15.19 7.03 10.75
CA THR A 467 15.67 8.03 9.80
C THR A 467 17.12 7.77 9.36
N ASP A 468 18.03 7.55 10.28
CA ASP A 468 19.44 7.32 9.97
C ASP A 468 19.71 5.84 9.64
N ILE A 469 19.04 4.91 10.33
CA ILE A 469 19.20 3.47 10.10
C ILE A 469 18.80 3.12 8.65
N PHE A 470 17.60 3.51 8.21
CA PHE A 470 17.13 3.16 6.86
C PHE A 470 17.93 3.85 5.77
N LYS A 471 18.36 5.10 6.01
CA LYS A 471 19.27 5.81 5.11
C LYS A 471 20.58 5.05 4.93
N LEU A 472 21.18 4.54 6.01
CA LEU A 472 22.41 3.75 5.94
C LEU A 472 22.18 2.43 5.17
N VAL A 473 21.06 1.75 5.42
CA VAL A 473 20.70 0.50 4.71
C VAL A 473 20.58 0.76 3.22
N ASP A 474 19.81 1.76 2.81
CA ASP A 474 19.58 2.07 1.39
C ASP A 474 20.87 2.50 0.69
N GLU A 475 21.68 3.33 1.35
CA GLU A 475 22.98 3.78 0.82
C GLU A 475 23.95 2.61 0.64
N LYS A 476 24.10 1.75 1.64
CA LYS A 476 25.01 0.59 1.58
C LYS A 476 24.52 -0.45 0.58
N LYS A 477 23.23 -0.74 0.54
CA LYS A 477 22.60 -1.61 -0.46
C LYS A 477 22.96 -1.16 -1.89
N ALA A 478 22.74 0.10 -2.21
CA ALA A 478 23.05 0.65 -3.52
C ALA A 478 24.55 0.57 -3.85
N LYS A 479 25.44 0.95 -2.92
CA LYS A 479 26.89 0.90 -3.12
C LYS A 479 27.43 -0.51 -3.30
N TRP A 480 26.95 -1.47 -2.53
CA TRP A 480 27.37 -2.86 -2.64
C TRP A 480 26.87 -3.51 -3.93
N ILE A 481 25.61 -3.28 -4.31
CA ILE A 481 25.05 -3.81 -5.56
C ILE A 481 25.78 -3.24 -6.77
N THR A 482 26.09 -1.94 -6.78
CA THR A 482 26.82 -1.29 -7.89
C THR A 482 28.32 -1.57 -7.89
N GLY A 483 28.85 -2.18 -6.82
CA GLY A 483 30.29 -2.46 -6.68
C GLY A 483 31.12 -1.24 -6.29
N ALA A 484 30.50 -0.13 -5.90
CA ALA A 484 31.20 1.05 -5.38
C ALA A 484 31.88 0.77 -4.03
N GLU A 485 31.33 -0.15 -3.26
CA GLU A 485 31.92 -0.68 -2.02
C GLU A 485 31.81 -2.21 -2.02
N ASP A 486 32.58 -2.87 -1.15
CA ASP A 486 32.67 -4.34 -1.07
C ASP A 486 31.97 -4.83 0.19
N VAL A 487 30.85 -5.55 0.02
CA VAL A 487 30.04 -6.04 1.14
C VAL A 487 30.79 -6.97 2.07
N ASP A 488 31.75 -7.79 1.56
CA ASP A 488 32.50 -8.72 2.39
C ASP A 488 33.48 -7.97 3.31
N LYS A 489 34.02 -6.84 2.85
CA LYS A 489 34.93 -6.00 3.67
C LYS A 489 34.16 -5.13 4.66
N ASP A 490 32.99 -4.65 4.26
CA ASP A 490 32.23 -3.66 5.05
C ASP A 490 31.28 -4.28 6.06
N TRP A 491 30.92 -5.55 5.90
CA TRP A 491 29.80 -6.19 6.59
C TRP A 491 29.81 -6.02 8.10
N GLU A 492 30.95 -6.29 8.74
CA GLU A 492 31.05 -6.18 10.20
C GLU A 492 31.00 -4.71 10.67
N SER A 493 31.64 -3.79 9.95
CA SER A 493 31.62 -2.37 10.28
C SER A 493 30.23 -1.76 10.06
N TYR A 494 29.51 -2.25 9.06
CA TYR A 494 28.10 -1.87 8.82
C TYR A 494 27.19 -2.32 9.96
N LYS A 495 27.27 -3.58 10.39
CA LYS A 495 26.51 -4.07 11.55
C LYS A 495 26.83 -3.26 12.82
N GLN A 496 28.10 -2.97 13.06
CA GLN A 496 28.51 -2.12 14.19
C GLN A 496 27.95 -0.69 14.09
N SER A 497 27.84 -0.15 12.88
CA SER A 497 27.24 1.17 12.67
C SER A 497 25.75 1.17 12.99
N LEU A 498 25.03 0.13 12.60
CA LEU A 498 23.61 -0.05 12.95
C LEU A 498 23.40 -0.18 14.47
N GLU A 499 24.28 -0.93 15.16
CA GLU A 499 24.25 -1.02 16.63
C GLU A 499 24.46 0.35 17.29
N ASN A 500 25.42 1.13 16.80
CA ASN A 500 25.70 2.48 17.29
C ASN A 500 24.54 3.46 17.02
N MET A 501 23.73 3.21 15.99
CA MET A 501 22.53 3.99 15.67
C MET A 501 21.29 3.54 16.47
N GLY A 502 21.38 2.46 17.26
CA GLY A 502 20.31 1.99 18.11
C GLY A 502 19.40 0.93 17.49
N ILE A 503 19.88 0.11 16.55
CA ILE A 503 19.10 -0.97 15.95
C ILE A 503 18.56 -1.95 17.00
N SER A 504 19.34 -2.26 18.04
CA SER A 504 18.90 -3.13 19.13
C SER A 504 17.68 -2.56 19.86
N GLU A 505 17.64 -1.24 20.13
CA GLU A 505 16.46 -0.56 20.71
C GLU A 505 15.26 -0.62 19.77
N LEU A 506 15.47 -0.38 18.46
CA LEU A 506 14.40 -0.48 17.46
C LEU A 506 13.79 -1.89 17.45
N MET A 507 14.62 -2.93 17.50
CA MET A 507 14.14 -4.32 17.53
C MET A 507 13.42 -4.67 18.84
N GLU A 508 13.85 -4.13 19.97
CA GLU A 508 13.11 -4.30 21.24
C GLU A 508 11.72 -3.67 21.20
N ILE A 509 11.59 -2.49 20.61
CA ILE A 509 10.28 -1.83 20.43
C ILE A 509 9.39 -2.66 19.51
N ASN A 510 9.92 -3.12 18.38
CA ASN A 510 9.20 -3.94 17.42
C ASN A 510 8.78 -5.29 18.03
N GLN A 511 9.65 -5.95 18.80
CA GLN A 511 9.32 -7.19 19.50
C GLN A 511 8.18 -6.98 20.52
N LYS A 512 8.25 -5.93 21.34
CA LYS A 512 7.18 -5.62 22.30
C LYS A 512 5.84 -5.36 21.61
N ALA A 513 5.85 -4.65 20.49
CA ALA A 513 4.64 -4.39 19.72
C ALA A 513 4.08 -5.68 19.09
N TYR A 514 4.96 -6.55 18.58
CA TYR A 514 4.60 -7.88 18.07
C TYR A 514 4.01 -8.76 19.17
N ASP A 515 4.63 -8.80 20.35
CA ASP A 515 4.15 -9.61 21.48
C ASP A 515 2.75 -9.17 21.93
N ARG A 516 2.50 -7.86 22.02
CA ARG A 516 1.15 -7.30 22.29
C ARG A 516 0.13 -7.69 21.23
N TYR A 517 0.55 -7.70 19.95
CA TYR A 517 -0.32 -8.13 18.86
C TYR A 517 -0.68 -9.61 18.99
N ILE A 518 0.29 -10.50 19.23
CA ILE A 518 0.08 -11.94 19.38
C ILE A 518 -0.75 -12.26 20.63
N GLU A 519 -0.55 -11.53 21.73
CA GLU A 519 -1.32 -11.71 22.97
C GLU A 519 -2.82 -11.47 22.79
N LYS A 520 -3.18 -10.56 21.87
CA LYS A 520 -4.59 -10.27 21.52
C LYS A 520 -5.18 -11.25 20.51
N MET A 521 -4.35 -12.05 19.82
CA MET A 521 -4.84 -13.00 18.82
C MET A 521 -5.59 -14.15 19.48
N PRO A 522 -6.72 -14.59 18.91
CA PRO A 522 -7.41 -15.79 19.36
C PRO A 522 -6.48 -16.99 19.21
N LYS A 523 -6.48 -17.83 20.26
CA LYS A 523 -5.67 -19.04 20.33
C LYS A 523 -6.24 -20.16 19.48
#